data_a8bca00d4bce2153d882bfda2d6df3fe
#
_entry.id   a8bca00d4bce2153d882bfda2d6df3fe
#
_cell.length_a   1.000
_cell.length_b   1.000
_cell.length_c   1.000
_cell.angle_alpha   90.00
_cell.angle_beta   90.00
_cell.angle_gamma   90.00
#
_symmetry.space_group_name_H-M   'P 1'
#
loop_
_entity.id
_entity.type
_entity.pdbx_description
1 polymer ?
#
loop_
_entity_poly.entity_id
_entity_poly.type
_entity_poly.pdbx_seq_one_letter_code
_entity_poly.pdbx_strand_id
1 'polypeptide(L)'
;DYSDPDVEWSKRPEIDRWILSLLNSLVKDVDGYLEAYEPTRAGRAISDFVNDNLSNWYVRLNRRRFWGGGMTEDKLSAYQTLYTCLETVAKLMAPIAPFYADQLFLDLVAVTGRENVESVHLSDFPVYDESKIDKNLEERMQMAQDVSSMVAAR
;
A
#
# COMPACT_ATOMS: atom_id res chain seq x y z
N ASP A 1 -12.14 -0.13 16.10
CA ASP A 1 -11.03 -0.72 16.85
C ASP A 1 -10.13 -1.54 15.93
N TYR A 2 -8.82 -1.54 16.19
CA TYR A 2 -7.83 -2.28 15.38
C TYR A 2 -7.93 -3.81 15.55
N SER A 3 -8.79 -4.27 16.41
CA SER A 3 -9.11 -5.68 16.63
C SER A 3 -10.22 -6.21 15.73
N ASP A 4 -10.85 -5.36 14.92
CA ASP A 4 -11.89 -5.80 14.00
C ASP A 4 -11.33 -6.75 12.94
N PRO A 5 -12.10 -7.76 12.53
CA PRO A 5 -11.68 -8.66 11.46
C PRO A 5 -11.51 -7.89 10.15
N ASP A 6 -10.60 -8.37 9.30
CA ASP A 6 -10.36 -7.76 8.01
C ASP A 6 -11.61 -7.81 7.13
N VAL A 7 -11.92 -6.69 6.47
CA VAL A 7 -13.00 -6.62 5.50
C VAL A 7 -12.70 -7.56 4.33
N GLU A 8 -13.66 -8.40 3.97
CA GLU A 8 -13.52 -9.34 2.86
C GLU A 8 -13.19 -8.62 1.55
N TRP A 9 -12.37 -9.25 0.71
CA TRP A 9 -11.97 -8.70 -0.58
C TRP A 9 -13.14 -8.27 -1.46
N SER A 10 -14.18 -9.10 -1.51
CA SER A 10 -15.37 -8.86 -2.33
C SER A 10 -16.19 -7.64 -1.89
N LYS A 11 -16.08 -7.27 -0.61
CA LYS A 11 -16.79 -6.13 -0.02
C LYS A 11 -16.01 -4.83 -0.10
N ARG A 12 -14.71 -4.90 -0.45
CA ARG A 12 -13.89 -3.69 -0.57
C ARG A 12 -14.28 -2.90 -1.81
N PRO A 13 -14.39 -1.56 -1.74
CA PRO A 13 -14.58 -0.71 -2.91
C PRO A 13 -13.51 -0.92 -3.97
N GLU A 14 -13.86 -0.63 -5.23
CA GLU A 14 -12.93 -0.79 -6.37
C GLU A 14 -11.63 -0.01 -6.18
N ILE A 15 -11.68 1.18 -5.56
CA ILE A 15 -10.48 1.99 -5.28
C ILE A 15 -9.54 1.31 -4.28
N ASP A 16 -10.06 0.61 -3.28
CA ASP A 16 -9.27 -0.16 -2.32
C ASP A 16 -8.63 -1.38 -3.01
N ARG A 17 -9.40 -2.08 -3.84
CA ARG A 17 -8.88 -3.20 -4.63
C ARG A 17 -7.82 -2.77 -5.64
N TRP A 18 -7.98 -1.58 -6.23
CA TRP A 18 -6.97 -1.01 -7.12
C TRP A 18 -5.63 -0.78 -6.42
N ILE A 19 -5.61 -0.09 -5.28
CA ILE A 19 -4.35 0.18 -4.59
C ILE A 19 -3.70 -1.09 -4.04
N LEU A 20 -4.48 -2.07 -3.62
CA LEU A 20 -3.98 -3.37 -3.19
C LEU A 20 -3.46 -4.21 -4.36
N SER A 21 -4.05 -4.09 -5.55
CA SER A 21 -3.53 -4.70 -6.78
C SER A 21 -2.16 -4.11 -7.13
N LEU A 22 -2.02 -2.78 -7.10
CA LEU A 22 -0.74 -2.11 -7.31
C LEU A 22 0.29 -2.49 -6.25
N LEU A 23 -0.12 -2.63 -5.00
CA LEU A 23 0.76 -3.06 -3.91
C LEU A 23 1.33 -4.46 -4.17
N ASN A 24 0.49 -5.41 -4.56
CA ASN A 24 0.93 -6.77 -4.87
C ASN A 24 1.83 -6.81 -6.11
N SER A 25 1.53 -6.00 -7.13
CA SER A 25 2.42 -5.82 -8.29
C SER A 25 3.78 -5.23 -7.88
N LEU A 26 3.78 -4.26 -6.97
CA LEU A 26 4.99 -3.67 -6.41
C LEU A 26 5.85 -4.71 -5.68
N VAL A 27 5.24 -5.55 -4.83
CA VAL A 27 5.95 -6.62 -4.11
C VAL A 27 6.64 -7.56 -5.10
N LYS A 28 5.92 -7.96 -6.14
CA LYS A 28 6.44 -8.82 -7.21
C LYS A 28 7.63 -8.17 -7.94
N ASP A 29 7.52 -6.90 -8.30
CA ASP A 29 8.56 -6.16 -9.01
C ASP A 29 9.79 -5.95 -8.13
N VAL A 30 9.61 -5.56 -6.86
CA VAL A 30 10.71 -5.36 -5.91
C VAL A 30 11.45 -6.65 -5.63
N ASP A 31 10.74 -7.76 -5.46
CA ASP A 31 11.33 -9.09 -5.28
C ASP A 31 12.25 -9.43 -6.47
N GLY A 32 11.75 -9.26 -7.68
CA GLY A 32 12.54 -9.47 -8.91
C GLY A 32 13.74 -8.54 -9.03
N TYR A 33 13.62 -7.26 -8.66
CA TYR A 33 14.74 -6.32 -8.68
C TYR A 33 15.82 -6.68 -7.65
N LEU A 34 15.44 -7.09 -6.46
CA LEU A 34 16.40 -7.51 -5.42
C LEU A 34 17.09 -8.82 -5.80
N GLU A 35 16.38 -9.77 -6.41
CA GLU A 35 17.00 -10.99 -6.96
C GLU A 35 18.00 -10.69 -8.06
N ALA A 36 17.74 -9.67 -8.88
CA ALA A 36 18.64 -9.21 -9.94
C ALA A 36 19.76 -8.27 -9.44
N TYR A 37 19.87 -8.05 -8.12
CA TYR A 37 20.81 -7.10 -7.52
C TYR A 37 20.65 -5.66 -8.03
N GLU A 38 19.39 -5.21 -8.20
CA GLU A 38 19.05 -3.87 -8.67
C GLU A 38 18.32 -3.03 -7.59
N PRO A 39 18.97 -2.68 -6.46
CA PRO A 39 18.33 -1.99 -5.35
C PRO A 39 17.84 -0.58 -5.72
N THR A 40 18.48 0.08 -6.65
CA THR A 40 18.05 1.41 -7.13
C THR A 40 16.71 1.35 -7.84
N ARG A 41 16.46 0.32 -8.64
CA ARG A 41 15.15 0.10 -9.30
C ARG A 41 14.08 -0.24 -8.28
N ALA A 42 14.40 -1.10 -7.30
CA ALA A 42 13.50 -1.42 -6.21
C ALA A 42 13.11 -0.16 -5.42
N GLY A 43 14.07 0.65 -5.01
CA GLY A 43 13.81 1.90 -4.28
C GLY A 43 12.98 2.90 -5.07
N ARG A 44 13.23 3.04 -6.37
CA ARG A 44 12.45 3.92 -7.25
C ARG A 44 11.01 3.44 -7.39
N ALA A 45 10.79 2.14 -7.58
CA ALA A 45 9.45 1.56 -7.68
C ALA A 45 8.64 1.80 -6.40
N ILE A 46 9.25 1.63 -5.22
CA ILE A 46 8.61 1.91 -3.93
C ILE A 46 8.27 3.40 -3.80
N SER A 47 9.20 4.28 -4.14
CA SER A 47 9.01 5.73 -4.09
C SER A 47 7.87 6.19 -5.00
N ASP A 48 7.81 5.70 -6.23
CA ASP A 48 6.74 6.03 -7.20
C ASP A 48 5.38 5.55 -6.67
N PHE A 49 5.30 4.34 -6.13
CA PHE A 49 4.06 3.85 -5.52
C PHE A 49 3.58 4.74 -4.37
N VAL A 50 4.47 5.07 -3.44
CA VAL A 50 4.12 5.87 -2.25
C VAL A 50 3.69 7.28 -2.64
N ASN A 51 4.45 7.95 -3.50
CA ASN A 51 4.19 9.34 -3.86
C ASN A 51 3.03 9.48 -4.85
N ASP A 52 3.07 8.74 -5.96
CA ASP A 52 2.14 8.94 -7.06
C ASP A 52 0.81 8.24 -6.83
N ASN A 53 0.82 6.99 -6.37
CA ASN A 53 -0.40 6.21 -6.24
C ASN A 53 -1.02 6.27 -4.84
N LEU A 54 -0.25 6.03 -3.79
CA LEU A 54 -0.78 5.99 -2.43
C LEU A 54 -1.14 7.39 -1.92
N SER A 55 -0.19 8.32 -1.93
CA SER A 55 -0.38 9.66 -1.38
C SER A 55 -1.24 10.54 -2.28
N ASN A 56 -0.83 10.74 -3.54
CA ASN A 56 -1.47 11.72 -4.44
C ASN A 56 -2.83 11.28 -4.97
N TRP A 57 -3.10 9.96 -5.01
CA TRP A 57 -4.38 9.45 -5.50
C TRP A 57 -5.20 8.79 -4.40
N TYR A 58 -4.74 7.70 -3.81
CA TYR A 58 -5.55 6.95 -2.87
C TYR A 58 -5.93 7.77 -1.63
N VAL A 59 -4.97 8.32 -0.91
CA VAL A 59 -5.23 9.10 0.32
C VAL A 59 -6.00 10.38 -0.02
N ARG A 60 -5.60 11.09 -1.09
CA ARG A 60 -6.22 12.35 -1.49
C ARG A 60 -7.70 12.18 -1.85
N LEU A 61 -8.04 11.15 -2.64
CA LEU A 61 -9.43 10.89 -3.06
C LEU A 61 -10.31 10.37 -1.93
N ASN A 62 -9.71 9.69 -0.95
CA ASN A 62 -10.43 9.06 0.15
C ASN A 62 -10.45 9.89 1.44
N ARG A 63 -10.04 11.15 1.43
CA ARG A 63 -10.02 12.00 2.64
C ARG A 63 -11.34 11.98 3.40
N ARG A 64 -12.46 12.03 2.70
CA ARG A 64 -13.79 12.00 3.33
C ARG A 64 -14.09 10.69 4.03
N ARG A 65 -13.60 9.56 3.52
CA ARG A 65 -13.73 8.24 4.14
C ARG A 65 -12.96 8.17 5.45
N PHE A 66 -11.76 8.76 5.50
CA PHE A 66 -10.92 8.76 6.70
C PHE A 66 -11.45 9.71 7.80
N TRP A 67 -11.96 10.88 7.43
CA TRP A 67 -12.34 11.94 8.38
C TRP A 67 -13.83 12.05 8.67
N GLY A 68 -14.68 11.29 7.99
CA GLY A 68 -16.12 11.24 8.27
C GLY A 68 -16.44 10.72 9.67
N GLY A 69 -17.57 11.14 10.23
CA GLY A 69 -18.03 10.67 11.54
C GLY A 69 -18.50 9.21 11.51
N GLY A 70 -18.30 8.49 12.62
CA GLY A 70 -18.71 7.10 12.78
C GLY A 70 -17.78 6.09 12.09
N MET A 71 -17.78 4.84 12.59
CA MET A 71 -17.04 3.73 12.00
C MET A 71 -18.01 2.90 11.15
N THR A 72 -17.91 3.03 9.83
CA THR A 72 -18.64 2.22 8.85
C THR A 72 -17.74 1.13 8.28
N GLU A 73 -18.34 0.09 7.67
CA GLU A 73 -17.55 -0.97 6.98
C GLU A 73 -16.66 -0.37 5.88
N ASP A 74 -17.16 0.63 5.16
CA ASP A 74 -16.38 1.35 4.14
C ASP A 74 -15.18 2.09 4.73
N LYS A 75 -15.36 2.78 5.86
CA LYS A 75 -14.27 3.45 6.57
C LYS A 75 -13.26 2.45 7.12
N LEU A 76 -13.73 1.34 7.68
CA LEU A 76 -12.87 0.26 8.15
C LEU A 76 -12.03 -0.32 7.01
N SER A 77 -12.65 -0.57 5.84
CA SER A 77 -11.94 -1.00 4.63
C SER A 77 -10.84 0.00 4.23
N ALA A 78 -11.13 1.30 4.26
CA ALA A 78 -10.14 2.32 3.93
C ALA A 78 -8.94 2.31 4.89
N TYR A 79 -9.16 2.24 6.18
CA TYR A 79 -8.09 2.17 7.18
C TYR A 79 -7.28 0.88 7.08
N GLN A 80 -7.93 -0.26 6.94
CA GLN A 80 -7.24 -1.55 6.78
C GLN A 80 -6.41 -1.59 5.51
N THR A 81 -6.92 -1.04 4.42
CA THR A 81 -6.20 -0.95 3.15
C THR A 81 -4.97 -0.04 3.28
N LEU A 82 -5.12 1.13 3.88
CA LEU A 82 -3.99 2.04 4.12
C LEU A 82 -2.94 1.41 5.03
N TYR A 83 -3.36 0.78 6.12
CA TYR A 83 -2.46 0.08 7.03
C TYR A 83 -1.66 -1.00 6.30
N THR A 84 -2.33 -1.85 5.51
CA THR A 84 -1.69 -2.91 4.72
C THR A 84 -0.64 -2.33 3.76
N CYS A 85 -0.95 -1.21 3.09
CA CYS A 85 -0.01 -0.53 2.21
C CYS A 85 1.23 -0.04 2.98
N LEU A 86 1.04 0.64 4.11
CA LEU A 86 2.14 1.20 4.89
C LEU A 86 3.02 0.12 5.52
N GLU A 87 2.42 -0.93 6.07
CA GLU A 87 3.16 -2.07 6.64
C GLU A 87 4.00 -2.78 5.57
N THR A 88 3.40 -3.08 4.42
CA THR A 88 4.09 -3.72 3.30
C THR A 88 5.23 -2.86 2.77
N VAL A 89 5.02 -1.55 2.62
CA VAL A 89 6.07 -0.60 2.21
C VAL A 89 7.22 -0.58 3.21
N ALA A 90 6.94 -0.57 4.51
CA ALA A 90 7.98 -0.63 5.55
C ALA A 90 8.83 -1.89 5.42
N LYS A 91 8.20 -3.05 5.23
CA LYS A 91 8.90 -4.32 5.01
C LYS A 91 9.72 -4.34 3.72
N LEU A 92 9.19 -3.81 2.62
CA LEU A 92 9.90 -3.70 1.33
C LEU A 92 11.11 -2.76 1.40
N MET A 93 11.03 -1.69 2.20
CA MET A 93 12.10 -0.71 2.37
C MET A 93 13.22 -1.18 3.30
N ALA A 94 13.00 -2.20 4.11
CA ALA A 94 13.97 -2.64 5.12
C ALA A 94 15.37 -2.91 4.56
N PRO A 95 15.56 -3.57 3.41
CA PRO A 95 16.89 -3.76 2.81
C PRO A 95 17.54 -2.49 2.27
N ILE A 96 16.76 -1.44 1.99
CA ILE A 96 17.21 -0.22 1.28
C ILE A 96 17.42 0.93 2.26
N ALA A 97 16.47 1.14 3.17
CA ALA A 97 16.48 2.21 4.15
C ALA A 97 16.16 1.65 5.56
N PRO A 98 17.07 0.87 6.16
CA PRO A 98 16.79 0.03 7.32
C PRO A 98 16.30 0.81 8.55
N PHE A 99 16.88 1.96 8.85
CA PHE A 99 16.48 2.72 10.03
C PHE A 99 15.10 3.39 9.89
N TYR A 100 14.82 3.95 8.72
CA TYR A 100 13.52 4.56 8.45
C TYR A 100 12.41 3.50 8.38
N ALA A 101 12.69 2.36 7.75
CA ALA A 101 11.76 1.26 7.65
C ALA A 101 11.42 0.68 9.03
N ASP A 102 12.41 0.54 9.89
CA ASP A 102 12.22 0.05 11.25
C ASP A 102 11.37 1.01 12.09
N GLN A 103 11.66 2.31 12.03
CA GLN A 103 10.87 3.31 12.74
C GLN A 103 9.41 3.32 12.28
N LEU A 104 9.16 3.33 10.98
CA LEU A 104 7.81 3.28 10.42
C LEU A 104 7.06 2.01 10.85
N PHE A 105 7.73 0.87 10.79
CA PHE A 105 7.16 -0.41 11.21
C PHE A 105 6.79 -0.42 12.69
N LEU A 106 7.68 0.03 13.56
CA LEU A 106 7.44 0.08 15.00
C LEU A 106 6.28 1.02 15.35
N ASP A 107 6.17 2.17 14.68
CA ASP A 107 5.05 3.09 14.87
C ASP A 107 3.71 2.45 14.49
N LEU A 108 3.66 1.67 13.42
CA LEU A 108 2.47 0.95 12.98
C LEU A 108 2.09 -0.19 13.94
N VAL A 109 3.07 -0.99 14.34
CA VAL A 109 2.86 -2.14 15.24
C VAL A 109 2.46 -1.68 16.65
N ALA A 110 3.04 -0.59 17.15
CA ALA A 110 2.69 -0.03 18.46
C ALA A 110 1.19 0.31 18.56
N VAL A 111 0.56 0.72 17.46
CA VAL A 111 -0.86 1.06 17.41
C VAL A 111 -1.74 -0.17 17.27
N THR A 112 -1.32 -1.17 16.50
CA THR A 112 -2.17 -2.31 16.13
C THR A 112 -1.92 -3.57 16.95
N GLY A 113 -0.69 -3.76 17.41
CA GLY A 113 -0.27 -5.00 18.09
C GLY A 113 -0.37 -6.27 17.22
N ARG A 114 -0.47 -6.12 15.90
CA ARG A 114 -0.66 -7.24 14.97
C ARG A 114 0.58 -8.11 14.80
N GLU A 115 1.75 -7.53 14.97
CA GLU A 115 3.02 -8.26 14.91
C GLU A 115 3.72 -8.23 16.28
N ASN A 116 4.29 -9.33 16.68
CA ASN A 116 5.01 -9.46 17.95
C ASN A 116 6.51 -9.64 17.68
N VAL A 117 7.08 -8.71 16.95
CA VAL A 117 8.52 -8.65 16.64
C VAL A 117 9.08 -7.29 17.01
N GLU A 118 10.31 -7.28 17.48
CA GLU A 118 10.99 -6.07 18.00
C GLU A 118 11.52 -5.16 16.88
N SER A 119 11.55 -5.62 15.65
CA SER A 119 12.10 -4.89 14.50
C SER A 119 11.53 -5.41 13.19
N VAL A 120 11.41 -4.54 12.19
CA VAL A 120 11.05 -4.90 10.81
C VAL A 120 11.99 -5.96 10.23
N HIS A 121 13.24 -5.95 10.64
CA HIS A 121 14.26 -6.89 10.18
C HIS A 121 14.07 -8.32 10.70
N LEU A 122 13.21 -8.51 11.69
CA LEU A 122 12.81 -9.81 12.23
C LEU A 122 11.46 -10.28 11.68
N SER A 123 10.78 -9.46 10.89
CA SER A 123 9.56 -9.82 10.20
C SER A 123 9.86 -10.53 8.87
N ASP A 124 8.88 -11.28 8.37
CA ASP A 124 8.99 -11.91 7.07
C ASP A 124 8.94 -10.87 5.94
N PHE A 125 9.72 -11.11 4.88
CA PHE A 125 9.64 -10.30 3.68
C PHE A 125 8.28 -10.51 3.00
N PRO A 126 7.64 -9.43 2.49
CA PRO A 126 6.32 -9.54 1.88
C PRO A 126 6.28 -10.52 0.71
N VAL A 127 5.18 -11.27 0.66
CA VAL A 127 4.87 -12.17 -0.45
C VAL A 127 3.67 -11.61 -1.19
N TYR A 128 3.74 -11.54 -2.52
CA TYR A 128 2.63 -11.06 -3.33
C TYR A 128 1.55 -12.15 -3.52
N ASP A 129 0.30 -11.71 -3.58
CA ASP A 129 -0.86 -12.55 -3.86
C ASP A 129 -1.34 -12.29 -5.29
N GLU A 130 -1.05 -13.22 -6.20
CA GLU A 130 -1.44 -13.13 -7.62
C GLU A 130 -2.97 -12.97 -7.79
N SER A 131 -3.77 -13.52 -6.90
CA SER A 131 -5.24 -13.43 -6.97
C SER A 131 -5.77 -12.01 -6.78
N LYS A 132 -4.97 -11.14 -6.16
CA LYS A 132 -5.30 -9.72 -5.91
C LYS A 132 -4.77 -8.79 -7.00
N ILE A 133 -3.94 -9.29 -7.92
CA ILE A 133 -3.41 -8.51 -9.04
C ILE A 133 -4.42 -8.48 -10.17
N ASP A 134 -4.98 -7.30 -10.45
CA ASP A 134 -5.91 -7.04 -11.55
C ASP A 134 -5.30 -5.99 -12.50
N LYS A 135 -4.59 -6.45 -13.50
CA LYS A 135 -3.90 -5.58 -14.48
C LYS A 135 -4.87 -4.69 -15.26
N ASN A 136 -6.06 -5.20 -15.56
CA ASN A 136 -7.08 -4.41 -16.25
C ASN A 136 -7.54 -3.23 -15.39
N LEU A 137 -7.75 -3.45 -14.10
CA LEU A 137 -8.10 -2.39 -13.15
C LEU A 137 -6.97 -1.36 -13.00
N GLU A 138 -5.70 -1.82 -12.93
CA GLU A 138 -4.53 -0.94 -12.88
C GLU A 138 -4.43 -0.06 -14.13
N GLU A 139 -4.62 -0.63 -15.33
CA GLU A 139 -4.59 0.10 -16.60
C GLU A 139 -5.72 1.12 -16.73
N ARG A 140 -6.95 0.75 -16.36
CA ARG A 140 -8.11 1.66 -16.37
C ARG A 140 -7.88 2.87 -15.44
N MET A 141 -7.34 2.64 -14.26
CA MET A 141 -7.04 3.72 -13.32
C MET A 141 -5.89 4.59 -13.84
N GLN A 142 -4.85 4.01 -14.43
CA GLN A 142 -3.76 4.77 -15.04
C GLN A 142 -4.29 5.70 -16.14
N MET A 143 -5.17 5.19 -16.99
CA MET A 143 -5.83 6.00 -18.03
C MET A 143 -6.63 7.17 -17.42
N ALA A 144 -7.37 6.91 -16.36
CA ALA A 144 -8.13 7.95 -15.65
C ALA A 144 -7.21 9.03 -15.06
N GLN A 145 -6.07 8.63 -14.49
CA GLN A 145 -5.05 9.55 -13.97
C GLN A 145 -4.44 10.41 -15.08
N ASP A 146 -4.09 9.80 -16.21
CA ASP A 146 -3.49 10.49 -17.36
C ASP A 146 -4.47 11.53 -17.94
N VAL A 147 -5.74 11.16 -18.12
CA VAL A 147 -6.79 12.07 -18.58
C VAL A 147 -6.99 13.22 -17.61
N SER A 148 -7.05 12.95 -16.31
CA SER A 148 -7.19 13.98 -15.28
C SER A 148 -6.01 14.95 -15.29
N SER A 149 -4.80 14.45 -15.46
CA SER A 149 -3.59 15.29 -15.54
C SER A 149 -3.57 16.16 -16.79
N MET A 150 -3.99 15.63 -17.94
CA MET A 150 -4.11 16.40 -19.17
C MET A 150 -5.15 17.53 -19.07
N VAL A 151 -6.27 17.29 -18.40
CA VAL A 151 -7.31 18.31 -18.19
C VAL A 151 -6.83 19.38 -17.22
N ALA A 152 -6.11 19.00 -16.17
CA ALA A 152 -5.58 19.95 -15.18
C ALA A 152 -4.44 20.83 -15.72
N ALA A 153 -3.77 20.42 -16.79
CA ALA A 153 -2.69 21.19 -17.43
C ALA A 153 -3.18 22.29 -18.39
N ARG A 154 -4.50 22.43 -18.60
CA ARG A 154 -5.12 23.47 -19.42
C ARG A 154 -5.64 24.61 -18.54
#